data_5a0f2455f189ec9f66f25252104a1a30
#
_entry.id   5a0f2455f189ec9f66f25252104a1a30
#
_cell.length_a   1.000
_cell.length_b   1.000
_cell.length_c   1.000
_cell.angle_alpha   90.00
_cell.angle_beta   90.00
_cell.angle_gamma   90.00
#
_symmetry.space_group_name_H-M   'P 1'
#
loop_
_entity.id
_entity.type
_entity.pdbx_description
1 polymer ?
#
loop_
_entity_poly.entity_id
_entity_poly.type
_entity_poly.pdbx_seq_one_letter_code
_entity_poly.pdbx_strand_id
1 'polypeptide(L)'
;IGTAGAWRSVGTVDVLPEDIGERILFEDGGIFYIDDEGVKRRGFMYKARFYFEWQGHVSQPKFHVCKCTAIENFGREAYRFANAEPIKVYSRNAHKEVEVEGMELCGYCKRLLMDEEAMRVNDSTDFVEILKEAGDVEEPAEYDVDIFGYVKNWEEISLNYRTKKSFTCERCGTHVEDGFDHFYMQTHHKNGVKTDNREGNLECLCIKCHSEVDDTHRRNFSSAAQKVLIEDYMRKYHGKESDSLISRLMKAVRNRQEPPTIIDDELPF
;
A
#
# COMPACT_ATOMS: atom_id res chain seq x y z
N ILE A 1 3.51 -26.58 -5.74
CA ILE A 1 3.55 -25.24 -6.34
C ILE A 1 2.17 -25.05 -6.95
N GLY A 2 1.19 -24.55 -6.16
CA GLY A 2 -0.10 -24.15 -6.67
C GLY A 2 0.13 -22.96 -7.62
N THR A 3 -0.21 -23.10 -8.88
CA THR A 3 -0.23 -21.99 -9.82
C THR A 3 -1.38 -21.11 -9.39
N ALA A 4 -1.09 -19.86 -9.00
CA ALA A 4 -2.15 -18.84 -8.91
C ALA A 4 -2.87 -18.87 -10.26
N GLY A 5 -4.19 -19.09 -10.23
CA GLY A 5 -5.01 -19.09 -11.45
C GLY A 5 -4.94 -17.73 -12.10
N ALA A 6 -5.13 -17.69 -13.42
CA ALA A 6 -5.18 -16.43 -14.12
C ALA A 6 -6.36 -15.59 -13.60
N TRP A 7 -6.10 -14.35 -13.21
CA TRP A 7 -7.16 -13.43 -12.79
C TRP A 7 -8.25 -13.33 -13.86
N ARG A 8 -9.51 -13.41 -13.42
CA ARG A 8 -10.68 -13.29 -14.29
C ARG A 8 -11.68 -12.31 -13.68
N SER A 9 -12.14 -11.35 -14.48
CA SER A 9 -13.20 -10.44 -14.07
C SER A 9 -14.52 -11.16 -13.90
N VAL A 10 -15.21 -10.89 -12.79
CA VAL A 10 -16.62 -11.32 -12.57
C VAL A 10 -17.61 -10.18 -12.80
N GLY A 11 -17.11 -9.00 -13.19
CA GLY A 11 -17.95 -7.81 -13.34
C GLY A 11 -18.53 -7.34 -12.01
N THR A 12 -19.80 -6.91 -12.04
CA THR A 12 -20.54 -6.45 -10.86
C THR A 12 -21.55 -7.50 -10.45
N VAL A 13 -21.47 -7.97 -9.20
CA VAL A 13 -22.36 -8.99 -8.63
C VAL A 13 -23.18 -8.37 -7.50
N ASP A 14 -24.51 -8.47 -7.57
CA ASP A 14 -25.38 -8.10 -6.45
C ASP A 14 -25.18 -9.11 -5.30
N VAL A 15 -25.03 -8.61 -4.08
CA VAL A 15 -24.83 -9.45 -2.88
C VAL A 15 -26.09 -9.46 -2.05
N LEU A 16 -26.64 -10.63 -1.82
CA LEU A 16 -27.80 -10.85 -0.96
C LEU A 16 -27.34 -11.27 0.45
N PRO A 17 -28.16 -11.06 1.49
CA PRO A 17 -27.80 -11.50 2.85
C PRO A 17 -27.47 -12.98 2.97
N GLU A 18 -28.14 -13.83 2.21
CA GLU A 18 -27.93 -15.28 2.14
C GLU A 18 -26.61 -15.67 1.48
N ASP A 19 -26.03 -14.81 0.63
CA ASP A 19 -24.74 -15.07 0.00
C ASP A 19 -23.57 -14.99 1.01
N ILE A 20 -23.79 -14.33 2.14
CA ILE A 20 -22.76 -14.15 3.16
C ILE A 20 -22.46 -15.47 3.87
N GLY A 21 -21.22 -15.92 3.77
CA GLY A 21 -20.76 -17.21 4.30
C GLY A 21 -20.94 -18.38 3.34
N GLU A 22 -21.66 -18.21 2.22
CA GLU A 22 -21.82 -19.22 1.18
C GLU A 22 -21.07 -18.83 -0.10
N ARG A 23 -21.45 -17.73 -0.73
CA ARG A 23 -20.83 -17.21 -1.97
C ARG A 23 -19.92 -16.02 -1.72
N ILE A 24 -20.16 -15.25 -0.66
CA ILE A 24 -19.29 -14.16 -0.22
C ILE A 24 -18.59 -14.57 1.07
N LEU A 25 -17.27 -14.70 0.99
CA LEU A 25 -16.44 -15.10 2.12
C LEU A 25 -15.58 -13.92 2.58
N PHE A 26 -15.50 -13.74 3.89
CA PHE A 26 -14.58 -12.81 4.53
C PHE A 26 -13.48 -13.63 5.20
N GLU A 27 -12.33 -13.65 4.59
CA GLU A 27 -11.14 -14.36 5.06
C GLU A 27 -10.00 -13.38 5.32
N ASP A 28 -8.94 -13.82 5.97
CA ASP A 28 -7.78 -12.97 6.23
C ASP A 28 -7.15 -12.41 4.93
N GLY A 29 -7.25 -13.16 3.84
CA GLY A 29 -6.84 -12.73 2.50
C GLY A 29 -7.78 -11.74 1.81
N GLY A 30 -8.85 -11.26 2.45
CA GLY A 30 -9.77 -10.27 1.90
C GLY A 30 -11.22 -10.73 1.73
N ILE A 31 -11.88 -10.19 0.72
CA ILE A 31 -13.25 -10.56 0.35
C ILE A 31 -13.20 -11.42 -0.91
N PHE A 32 -13.87 -12.57 -0.86
CA PHE A 32 -13.93 -13.51 -1.96
C PHE A 32 -15.39 -13.75 -2.38
N TYR A 33 -15.56 -13.92 -3.70
CA TYR A 33 -16.79 -14.39 -4.30
C TYR A 33 -16.54 -15.76 -4.92
N ILE A 34 -17.40 -16.74 -4.59
CA ILE A 34 -17.40 -18.05 -5.22
C ILE A 34 -18.27 -17.95 -6.47
N ASP A 35 -17.65 -18.07 -7.64
CA ASP A 35 -18.38 -18.03 -8.91
C ASP A 35 -19.15 -19.33 -9.20
N ASP A 36 -19.88 -19.38 -10.31
CA ASP A 36 -20.68 -20.54 -10.67
C ASP A 36 -19.84 -21.76 -11.06
N GLU A 37 -18.54 -21.60 -11.28
CA GLU A 37 -17.55 -22.66 -11.50
C GLU A 37 -16.93 -23.16 -10.18
N GLY A 38 -17.30 -22.56 -9.04
CA GLY A 38 -16.78 -22.87 -7.71
C GLY A 38 -15.40 -22.24 -7.41
N VAL A 39 -14.93 -21.33 -8.26
CA VAL A 39 -13.63 -20.66 -8.10
C VAL A 39 -13.77 -19.46 -7.18
N LYS A 40 -12.85 -19.33 -6.22
CA LYS A 40 -12.74 -18.16 -5.35
C LYS A 40 -12.13 -16.98 -6.10
N ARG A 41 -12.92 -15.94 -6.33
CA ARG A 41 -12.50 -14.69 -6.95
C ARG A 41 -12.29 -13.64 -5.87
N ARG A 42 -11.08 -13.17 -5.70
CA ARG A 42 -10.77 -12.08 -4.77
C ARG A 42 -11.29 -10.76 -5.31
N GLY A 43 -11.79 -9.89 -4.43
CA GLY A 43 -12.32 -8.60 -4.86
C GLY A 43 -12.66 -7.67 -3.70
N PHE A 44 -13.60 -6.79 -3.93
CA PHE A 44 -14.03 -5.78 -2.99
C PHE A 44 -15.56 -5.60 -3.03
N MET A 45 -16.09 -5.01 -1.96
CA MET A 45 -17.49 -4.67 -1.86
C MET A 45 -17.69 -3.16 -1.80
N TYR A 46 -18.85 -2.71 -2.30
CA TYR A 46 -19.25 -1.30 -2.28
C TYR A 46 -20.77 -1.17 -2.23
N LYS A 47 -21.27 0.02 -1.87
CA LYS A 47 -22.71 0.28 -1.83
C LYS A 47 -23.32 0.24 -3.22
N ALA A 48 -24.34 -0.61 -3.43
CA ALA A 48 -25.06 -0.74 -4.69
C ALA A 48 -25.82 0.52 -5.09
N ARG A 49 -26.23 1.34 -4.10
CA ARG A 49 -26.99 2.57 -4.30
C ARG A 49 -26.35 3.71 -3.53
N PHE A 50 -26.16 4.88 -4.17
CA PHE A 50 -25.46 6.01 -3.57
C PHE A 50 -26.04 7.36 -3.99
N TYR A 51 -25.97 8.36 -3.08
CA TYR A 51 -26.21 9.76 -3.41
C TYR A 51 -24.88 10.41 -3.75
N PHE A 52 -24.65 10.68 -5.04
CA PHE A 52 -23.40 11.31 -5.51
C PHE A 52 -23.32 12.80 -5.15
N GLU A 53 -24.49 13.43 -4.93
CA GLU A 53 -24.61 14.79 -4.43
C GLU A 53 -25.56 14.81 -3.23
N TRP A 54 -25.11 15.36 -2.11
CA TRP A 54 -25.91 15.52 -0.92
C TRP A 54 -25.59 16.85 -0.24
N GLN A 55 -26.61 17.74 -0.09
CA GLN A 55 -26.45 19.06 0.53
C GLN A 55 -25.30 19.90 -0.07
N GLY A 56 -25.12 19.84 -1.39
CA GLY A 56 -24.08 20.58 -2.11
C GLY A 56 -22.68 19.91 -2.07
N HIS A 57 -22.52 18.77 -1.41
CA HIS A 57 -21.29 18.00 -1.39
C HIS A 57 -21.35 16.87 -2.43
N VAL A 58 -20.33 16.81 -3.31
CA VAL A 58 -20.16 15.74 -4.28
C VAL A 58 -19.23 14.69 -3.67
N SER A 59 -19.64 13.43 -3.74
CA SER A 59 -18.84 12.31 -3.23
C SER A 59 -19.11 11.02 -4.02
N GLN A 60 -18.25 10.03 -3.85
CA GLN A 60 -18.39 8.69 -4.42
C GLN A 60 -18.57 7.66 -3.29
N PRO A 61 -19.15 6.48 -3.59
CA PRO A 61 -19.11 5.37 -2.64
C PRO A 61 -17.67 5.00 -2.31
N LYS A 62 -17.46 4.41 -1.15
CA LYS A 62 -16.18 3.85 -0.74
C LYS A 62 -16.16 2.37 -1.03
N PHE A 63 -14.99 1.81 -1.36
CA PHE A 63 -14.84 0.37 -1.46
C PHE A 63 -14.30 -0.24 -0.17
N HIS A 64 -14.57 -1.53 0.03
CA HIS A 64 -14.24 -2.31 1.23
C HIS A 64 -13.51 -3.58 0.81
N VAL A 65 -12.45 -3.93 1.51
CA VAL A 65 -11.58 -5.08 1.21
C VAL A 65 -11.53 -6.12 2.33
N CYS A 66 -12.20 -5.84 3.45
CA CYS A 66 -12.29 -6.74 4.59
C CYS A 66 -13.63 -6.57 5.31
N LYS A 67 -13.94 -7.47 6.23
CA LYS A 67 -15.11 -7.38 7.11
C LYS A 67 -14.90 -6.25 8.13
N CYS A 68 -15.16 -5.02 7.69
CA CYS A 68 -15.07 -3.84 8.54
C CYS A 68 -16.43 -3.46 9.12
N THR A 69 -16.48 -2.59 10.14
CA THR A 69 -17.71 -2.14 10.80
C THR A 69 -18.78 -1.59 9.83
N ALA A 70 -18.37 -1.01 8.69
CA ALA A 70 -19.32 -0.55 7.68
C ALA A 70 -20.03 -1.72 6.97
N ILE A 71 -19.33 -2.83 6.73
CA ILE A 71 -19.88 -4.08 6.15
C ILE A 71 -20.70 -4.85 7.18
N GLU A 72 -20.35 -4.84 8.46
CA GLU A 72 -21.09 -5.53 9.52
C GLU A 72 -22.54 -5.04 9.65
N ASN A 73 -22.80 -3.82 9.23
CA ASN A 73 -24.17 -3.28 9.09
C ASN A 73 -24.88 -3.73 7.81
N PHE A 74 -24.33 -4.75 7.12
CA PHE A 74 -24.96 -5.40 5.96
C PHE A 74 -26.39 -5.87 6.28
N GLY A 75 -27.32 -5.55 5.39
CA GLY A 75 -28.75 -5.84 5.59
C GLY A 75 -29.61 -4.59 5.72
N ARG A 76 -29.04 -3.43 6.10
CA ARG A 76 -29.72 -2.13 5.99
C ARG A 76 -29.50 -1.45 4.64
N GLU A 77 -28.39 -1.80 3.97
CA GLU A 77 -28.00 -1.25 2.67
C GLU A 77 -27.57 -2.40 1.74
N ALA A 78 -27.98 -2.32 0.47
CA ALA A 78 -27.55 -3.30 -0.53
C ALA A 78 -26.08 -3.03 -0.90
N TYR A 79 -25.29 -4.10 -0.98
CA TYR A 79 -23.90 -4.08 -1.45
C TYR A 79 -23.77 -4.86 -2.76
N ARG A 80 -22.73 -4.54 -3.50
CA ARG A 80 -22.25 -5.28 -4.67
C ARG A 80 -20.82 -5.71 -4.46
N PHE A 81 -20.46 -6.82 -5.07
CA PHE A 81 -19.09 -7.30 -5.18
C PHE A 81 -18.56 -7.00 -6.58
N ALA A 82 -17.29 -6.68 -6.68
CA ALA A 82 -16.55 -6.57 -7.93
C ALA A 82 -15.06 -6.92 -7.72
N ASN A 83 -14.40 -7.29 -8.82
CA ASN A 83 -12.94 -7.45 -8.86
C ASN A 83 -12.31 -6.74 -10.07
N ALA A 84 -13.09 -5.90 -10.75
CA ALA A 84 -12.67 -5.11 -11.91
C ALA A 84 -13.37 -3.76 -11.91
N GLU A 85 -12.87 -2.81 -12.69
CA GLU A 85 -13.49 -1.53 -12.99
C GLU A 85 -13.68 -1.37 -14.52
N PRO A 86 -14.63 -0.52 -14.97
CA PRO A 86 -15.56 0.28 -14.19
C PRO A 86 -16.63 -0.57 -13.47
N ILE A 87 -17.09 -0.09 -12.30
CA ILE A 87 -18.21 -0.70 -11.56
C ILE A 87 -19.51 0.04 -11.82
N LYS A 88 -20.64 -0.62 -11.56
CA LYS A 88 -21.99 -0.03 -11.72
C LYS A 88 -22.59 0.29 -10.34
N VAL A 89 -22.99 1.54 -10.16
CA VAL A 89 -23.65 2.04 -8.94
C VAL A 89 -24.97 2.71 -9.33
N TYR A 90 -26.05 2.38 -8.63
CA TYR A 90 -27.32 3.07 -8.83
C TYR A 90 -27.27 4.47 -8.18
N SER A 91 -27.29 5.50 -9.01
CA SER A 91 -27.35 6.90 -8.54
C SER A 91 -28.76 7.23 -8.08
N ARG A 92 -28.91 7.56 -6.78
CA ARG A 92 -30.18 7.99 -6.21
C ARG A 92 -30.55 9.41 -6.65
N ASN A 93 -29.59 10.23 -7.09
CA ASN A 93 -29.84 11.58 -7.65
C ASN A 93 -30.35 11.48 -9.09
N ALA A 94 -29.69 10.67 -9.92
CA ALA A 94 -29.98 10.57 -11.34
C ALA A 94 -31.04 9.49 -11.66
N HIS A 95 -31.45 8.67 -10.69
CA HIS A 95 -32.39 7.54 -10.83
C HIS A 95 -31.98 6.53 -11.92
N LYS A 96 -30.67 6.29 -12.09
CA LYS A 96 -30.12 5.36 -13.07
C LYS A 96 -28.79 4.78 -12.59
N GLU A 97 -28.37 3.70 -13.23
CA GLU A 97 -27.00 3.20 -13.07
C GLU A 97 -25.98 4.14 -13.72
N VAL A 98 -24.87 4.33 -13.03
CA VAL A 98 -23.71 5.09 -13.52
C VAL A 98 -22.46 4.23 -13.32
N GLU A 99 -21.49 4.41 -14.20
CA GLU A 99 -20.18 3.79 -14.08
C GLU A 99 -19.28 4.64 -13.17
N VAL A 100 -18.51 3.97 -12.31
CA VAL A 100 -17.61 4.59 -11.33
C VAL A 100 -16.27 3.89 -11.37
N GLU A 101 -15.22 4.66 -11.29
CA GLU A 101 -13.82 4.22 -11.16
C GLU A 101 -13.13 5.03 -10.07
N GLY A 102 -12.02 4.51 -9.54
CA GLY A 102 -11.18 5.25 -8.61
C GLY A 102 -11.85 5.59 -7.28
N MET A 103 -12.65 4.68 -6.72
CA MET A 103 -13.24 4.88 -5.39
C MET A 103 -12.17 4.91 -4.30
N GLU A 104 -12.35 5.73 -3.29
CA GLU A 104 -11.49 5.71 -2.12
C GLU A 104 -11.76 4.50 -1.23
N LEU A 105 -10.71 3.95 -0.62
CA LEU A 105 -10.83 2.91 0.40
C LEU A 105 -11.58 3.43 1.63
N CYS A 106 -12.47 2.60 2.17
CA CYS A 106 -13.22 2.90 3.40
C CYS A 106 -12.28 3.22 4.56
N GLY A 107 -12.60 4.25 5.34
CA GLY A 107 -11.78 4.64 6.50
C GLY A 107 -11.68 3.59 7.60
N TYR A 108 -12.66 2.68 7.73
CA TYR A 108 -12.56 1.52 8.64
C TYR A 108 -11.59 0.47 8.09
N CYS A 109 -11.63 0.19 6.78
CA CYS A 109 -10.67 -0.69 6.15
C CYS A 109 -9.25 -0.13 6.26
N LYS A 110 -9.06 1.16 6.00
CA LYS A 110 -7.75 1.84 6.18
C LYS A 110 -7.17 1.63 7.58
N ARG A 111 -8.00 1.67 8.63
CA ARG A 111 -7.54 1.46 10.02
C ARG A 111 -7.22 0.01 10.36
N LEU A 112 -7.91 -0.95 9.74
CA LEU A 112 -7.66 -2.38 9.96
C LEU A 112 -6.41 -2.86 9.19
N LEU A 113 -6.07 -2.18 8.11
CA LEU A 113 -4.93 -2.47 7.24
C LEU A 113 -3.73 -1.57 7.57
N MET A 114 -3.45 -1.26 8.82
CA MET A 114 -2.47 -0.26 9.27
C MET A 114 -1.00 -0.56 8.92
N ASP A 115 -0.73 -1.36 7.91
CA ASP A 115 0.63 -1.63 7.45
C ASP A 115 1.05 -0.74 6.26
N GLU A 116 2.33 -0.81 5.92
CA GLU A 116 2.95 -0.01 4.85
C GLU A 116 2.29 -0.25 3.49
N GLU A 117 1.63 -1.39 3.30
CA GLU A 117 1.02 -1.77 2.02
C GLU A 117 -0.36 -1.16 1.81
N ALA A 118 -1.15 -0.96 2.88
CA ALA A 118 -2.39 -0.20 2.81
C ALA A 118 -2.16 1.23 2.31
N MET A 119 -0.98 1.80 2.57
CA MET A 119 -0.59 3.12 2.05
C MET A 119 -0.30 3.14 0.55
N ARG A 120 -0.16 1.98 -0.09
CA ARG A 120 0.06 1.87 -1.55
C ARG A 120 -1.24 1.88 -2.34
N VAL A 121 -2.36 1.62 -1.70
CA VAL A 121 -3.69 1.64 -2.33
C VAL A 121 -4.25 3.06 -2.24
N ASN A 122 -4.17 3.81 -3.34
CA ASN A 122 -4.76 5.15 -3.39
C ASN A 122 -6.28 5.06 -3.59
N ASP A 123 -6.71 4.18 -4.48
CA ASP A 123 -8.10 4.00 -4.87
C ASP A 123 -8.38 2.55 -5.32
N SER A 124 -9.60 2.30 -5.77
CA SER A 124 -10.02 0.97 -6.24
C SER A 124 -9.35 0.54 -7.54
N THR A 125 -8.86 1.47 -8.36
CA THR A 125 -8.10 1.15 -9.58
C THR A 125 -6.76 0.52 -9.23
N ASP A 126 -6.02 1.12 -8.28
CA ASP A 126 -4.78 0.54 -7.76
C ASP A 126 -5.03 -0.85 -7.16
N PHE A 127 -6.14 -1.02 -6.42
CA PHE A 127 -6.48 -2.30 -5.82
C PHE A 127 -6.79 -3.38 -6.87
N VAL A 128 -7.49 -3.04 -7.95
CA VAL A 128 -7.74 -3.96 -9.08
C VAL A 128 -6.44 -4.42 -9.74
N GLU A 129 -5.43 -3.55 -9.87
CA GLU A 129 -4.12 -3.96 -10.39
C GLU A 129 -3.45 -4.96 -9.44
N ILE A 130 -3.54 -4.75 -8.12
CA ILE A 130 -3.04 -5.72 -7.12
C ILE A 130 -3.76 -7.06 -7.26
N LEU A 131 -5.09 -7.07 -7.48
CA LEU A 131 -5.85 -8.30 -7.70
C LEU A 131 -5.39 -9.05 -8.94
N LYS A 132 -5.13 -8.34 -10.04
CA LYS A 132 -4.61 -8.93 -11.29
C LYS A 132 -3.24 -9.57 -11.10
N GLU A 133 -2.37 -8.94 -10.30
CA GLU A 133 -1.03 -9.45 -9.99
C GLU A 133 -1.09 -10.67 -9.05
N ALA A 134 -2.00 -10.65 -8.06
CA ALA A 134 -2.16 -11.75 -7.11
C ALA A 134 -2.80 -13.00 -7.75
N GLY A 135 -3.60 -12.80 -8.81
CA GLY A 135 -4.37 -13.86 -9.47
C GLY A 135 -5.56 -14.35 -8.63
N ASP A 136 -6.34 -15.26 -9.20
CA ASP A 136 -7.45 -15.92 -8.53
C ASP A 136 -6.98 -17.19 -7.78
N VAL A 137 -7.73 -17.59 -6.76
CA VAL A 137 -7.44 -18.78 -5.95
C VAL A 137 -8.19 -19.97 -6.54
N GLU A 138 -7.53 -20.79 -7.36
CA GLU A 138 -8.14 -21.99 -7.97
C GLU A 138 -8.19 -23.21 -7.04
N GLU A 139 -7.29 -23.26 -6.04
CA GLU A 139 -7.28 -24.28 -4.96
C GLU A 139 -7.08 -23.60 -3.61
N PRO A 140 -7.48 -24.24 -2.48
CA PRO A 140 -7.15 -23.71 -1.18
C PRO A 140 -5.64 -23.46 -1.14
N ALA A 141 -5.25 -22.19 -1.06
CA ALA A 141 -3.87 -21.83 -1.04
C ALA A 141 -3.19 -22.61 0.09
N GLU A 142 -2.12 -23.32 -0.23
CA GLU A 142 -1.26 -23.98 0.75
C GLU A 142 -0.64 -22.95 1.72
N TYR A 143 -0.81 -21.66 1.36
CA TYR A 143 -0.37 -20.50 2.12
C TYR A 143 -1.58 -19.65 2.53
N ASP A 144 -1.64 -19.36 3.83
CA ASP A 144 -2.54 -18.36 4.38
C ASP A 144 -1.97 -16.96 4.04
N VAL A 145 -2.64 -16.26 3.15
CA VAL A 145 -2.17 -14.97 2.61
C VAL A 145 -3.12 -13.83 3.00
N ASP A 146 -2.56 -12.64 3.11
CA ASP A 146 -3.32 -11.41 3.34
C ASP A 146 -3.99 -10.88 2.05
N ILE A 147 -4.69 -9.73 2.17
CA ILE A 147 -5.41 -9.10 1.06
C ILE A 147 -4.50 -8.64 -0.09
N PHE A 148 -3.20 -8.50 0.17
CA PHE A 148 -2.19 -8.10 -0.81
C PHE A 148 -1.46 -9.31 -1.43
N GLY A 149 -1.80 -10.54 -0.99
CA GLY A 149 -1.22 -11.79 -1.48
C GLY A 149 0.08 -12.21 -0.80
N TYR A 150 0.47 -11.59 0.33
CA TYR A 150 1.63 -12.01 1.12
C TYR A 150 1.25 -13.08 2.13
N VAL A 151 2.19 -13.98 2.46
CA VAL A 151 2.00 -14.94 3.56
C VAL A 151 1.86 -14.20 4.89
N LYS A 152 1.05 -14.73 5.83
CA LYS A 152 0.77 -14.09 7.14
C LYS A 152 2.02 -13.69 7.93
N ASN A 153 3.11 -14.44 7.82
CA ASN A 153 4.38 -14.14 8.48
C ASN A 153 5.33 -13.30 7.61
N TRP A 154 4.81 -12.60 6.61
CA TRP A 154 5.63 -11.79 5.68
C TRP A 154 6.45 -10.71 6.40
N GLU A 155 5.89 -10.05 7.39
CA GLU A 155 6.61 -9.02 8.14
C GLU A 155 7.88 -9.57 8.78
N GLU A 156 7.79 -10.77 9.41
CA GLU A 156 8.93 -11.45 10.00
C GLU A 156 9.96 -11.85 8.94
N ILE A 157 9.53 -12.44 7.84
CA ILE A 157 10.39 -12.84 6.71
C ILE A 157 11.12 -11.61 6.15
N SER A 158 10.37 -10.56 5.88
CA SER A 158 10.88 -9.30 5.34
C SER A 158 11.89 -8.64 6.28
N LEU A 159 11.58 -8.57 7.57
CA LEU A 159 12.48 -8.02 8.57
C LEU A 159 13.77 -8.83 8.70
N ASN A 160 13.66 -10.17 8.78
CA ASN A 160 14.81 -11.07 8.86
C ASN A 160 15.71 -10.93 7.63
N TYR A 161 15.13 -10.83 6.43
CA TYR A 161 15.90 -10.62 5.21
C TYR A 161 16.63 -9.29 5.20
N ARG A 162 15.96 -8.18 5.52
CA ARG A 162 16.57 -6.85 5.62
C ARG A 162 17.66 -6.78 6.69
N THR A 163 17.44 -7.44 7.84
CA THR A 163 18.45 -7.57 8.92
C THR A 163 19.68 -8.34 8.42
N LYS A 164 19.50 -9.46 7.71
CA LYS A 164 20.58 -10.22 7.11
C LYS A 164 21.40 -9.41 6.10
N LYS A 165 20.74 -8.48 5.38
CA LYS A 165 21.39 -7.53 4.46
C LYS A 165 21.91 -6.27 5.17
N SER A 166 21.87 -6.24 6.51
CA SER A 166 22.28 -5.10 7.34
C SER A 166 21.64 -3.79 6.87
N PHE A 167 20.36 -3.83 6.47
CA PHE A 167 19.63 -2.67 5.95
C PHE A 167 20.40 -1.90 4.87
N THR A 168 21.03 -2.64 3.96
CA THR A 168 21.79 -2.10 2.84
C THR A 168 21.06 -2.38 1.53
N CYS A 169 20.83 -1.35 0.73
CA CYS A 169 20.19 -1.49 -0.57
C CYS A 169 21.07 -2.27 -1.55
N GLU A 170 20.57 -3.40 -2.04
CA GLU A 170 21.35 -4.26 -2.96
C GLU A 170 21.55 -3.64 -4.36
N ARG A 171 20.82 -2.55 -4.70
CA ARG A 171 20.99 -1.83 -5.98
C ARG A 171 21.94 -0.63 -5.87
N CYS A 172 21.71 0.28 -4.94
CA CYS A 172 22.51 1.50 -4.85
C CYS A 172 23.58 1.46 -3.75
N GLY A 173 23.62 0.42 -2.92
CA GLY A 173 24.59 0.26 -1.85
C GLY A 173 24.36 1.19 -0.64
N THR A 174 23.31 1.98 -0.61
CA THR A 174 23.04 2.85 0.54
C THR A 174 22.71 1.99 1.76
N HIS A 175 23.43 2.22 2.85
CA HIS A 175 23.21 1.61 4.15
C HIS A 175 22.42 2.56 5.04
N VAL A 176 21.39 2.05 5.73
CA VAL A 176 20.60 2.79 6.71
C VAL A 176 20.97 2.30 8.10
N GLU A 177 21.78 3.12 8.81
CA GLU A 177 22.31 2.77 10.13
C GLU A 177 21.29 3.04 11.25
N ASP A 178 20.49 4.12 11.11
CA ASP A 178 19.52 4.50 12.13
C ASP A 178 18.31 3.56 12.13
N GLY A 179 18.10 2.87 13.26
CA GLY A 179 16.97 1.96 13.42
C GLY A 179 15.60 2.60 13.21
N PHE A 180 15.46 3.88 13.50
CA PHE A 180 14.22 4.63 13.23
C PHE A 180 13.96 4.85 11.73
N ASP A 181 14.98 4.72 10.90
CA ASP A 181 14.90 4.90 9.45
C ASP A 181 14.83 3.58 8.68
N HIS A 182 14.85 2.43 9.37
CA HIS A 182 14.78 1.09 8.74
C HIS A 182 13.54 0.89 7.86
N PHE A 183 12.48 1.67 8.06
CA PHE A 183 11.28 1.65 7.23
C PHE A 183 11.52 2.12 5.78
N TYR A 184 12.60 2.86 5.51
CA TYR A 184 13.00 3.20 4.14
C TYR A 184 13.57 2.01 3.37
N MET A 185 13.92 0.93 4.07
CA MET A 185 14.42 -0.30 3.46
C MET A 185 13.28 -1.30 3.35
N GLN A 186 13.03 -1.79 2.15
CA GLN A 186 11.91 -2.65 1.82
C GLN A 186 12.41 -3.94 1.16
N THR A 187 11.64 -5.04 1.33
CA THR A 187 11.96 -6.29 0.66
C THR A 187 11.10 -6.42 -0.60
N HIS A 188 11.75 -6.66 -1.72
CA HIS A 188 11.15 -6.83 -3.04
C HIS A 188 11.21 -8.28 -3.50
N HIS A 189 10.13 -8.81 -4.11
CA HIS A 189 10.11 -10.09 -4.78
C HIS A 189 10.50 -9.91 -6.26
N LYS A 190 11.66 -10.42 -6.65
CA LYS A 190 12.21 -10.22 -8.02
C LYS A 190 11.31 -10.76 -9.13
N ASN A 191 10.61 -11.87 -8.87
CA ASN A 191 9.70 -12.49 -9.84
C ASN A 191 8.24 -11.99 -9.71
N GLY A 192 7.95 -11.06 -8.79
CA GLY A 192 6.60 -10.54 -8.52
C GLY A 192 5.68 -11.51 -7.77
N VAL A 193 6.12 -12.74 -7.46
CA VAL A 193 5.32 -13.75 -6.74
C VAL A 193 5.50 -13.57 -5.23
N LYS A 194 4.52 -12.99 -4.57
CA LYS A 194 4.57 -12.58 -3.15
C LYS A 194 4.62 -13.74 -2.15
N THR A 195 4.29 -14.96 -2.58
CA THR A 195 4.42 -16.18 -1.79
C THR A 195 5.75 -16.90 -1.97
N ASP A 196 6.57 -16.51 -2.94
CA ASP A 196 7.90 -17.08 -3.18
C ASP A 196 8.97 -16.37 -2.35
N ASN A 197 9.05 -16.72 -1.08
CA ASN A 197 9.95 -16.11 -0.09
C ASN A 197 11.35 -16.72 -0.06
N ARG A 198 11.75 -17.47 -1.09
CA ARG A 198 13.13 -17.99 -1.20
C ARG A 198 14.10 -16.81 -1.27
N GLU A 199 15.18 -16.86 -0.50
CA GLU A 199 16.18 -15.77 -0.44
C GLU A 199 16.68 -15.31 -1.82
N GLY A 200 16.86 -16.27 -2.75
CA GLY A 200 17.28 -15.95 -4.13
C GLY A 200 16.28 -15.10 -4.91
N ASN A 201 15.00 -15.08 -4.50
CA ASN A 201 13.94 -14.29 -5.09
C ASN A 201 13.74 -12.94 -4.38
N LEU A 202 14.28 -12.76 -3.18
CA LEU A 202 14.15 -11.51 -2.43
C LEU A 202 15.29 -10.54 -2.77
N GLU A 203 15.03 -9.25 -2.62
CA GLU A 203 15.97 -8.15 -2.79
C GLU A 203 15.68 -7.06 -1.76
N CYS A 204 16.70 -6.64 -0.99
CA CYS A 204 16.58 -5.52 -0.05
C CYS A 204 16.81 -4.21 -0.82
N LEU A 205 15.78 -3.38 -0.92
CA LEU A 205 15.84 -2.13 -1.66
C LEU A 205 15.51 -0.93 -0.77
N CYS A 206 16.19 0.19 -1.00
CA CYS A 206 15.69 1.45 -0.46
C CYS A 206 14.42 1.88 -1.19
N ILE A 207 13.60 2.69 -0.53
CA ILE A 207 12.32 3.17 -1.08
C ILE A 207 12.46 3.80 -2.47
N LYS A 208 13.58 4.50 -2.74
CA LYS A 208 13.89 5.08 -4.06
C LYS A 208 14.11 4.01 -5.12
N CYS A 209 14.99 3.05 -4.86
CA CYS A 209 15.26 1.97 -5.80
C CYS A 209 14.04 1.06 -6.01
N HIS A 210 13.25 0.82 -4.96
CA HIS A 210 12.03 0.04 -5.03
C HIS A 210 10.97 0.74 -5.89
N SER A 211 10.78 2.04 -5.72
CA SER A 211 9.84 2.82 -6.55
C SER A 211 10.17 2.82 -8.04
N GLU A 212 11.38 2.46 -8.42
CA GLU A 212 11.87 2.49 -9.81
C GLU A 212 12.07 1.11 -10.43
N VAL A 213 11.62 0.03 -9.75
CA VAL A 213 11.79 -1.34 -10.25
C VAL A 213 11.17 -1.51 -11.63
N ASP A 214 9.92 -1.09 -11.79
CA ASP A 214 9.15 -1.14 -13.03
C ASP A 214 8.04 -0.09 -13.05
N ASP A 215 7.18 -0.10 -14.08
CA ASP A 215 6.09 0.87 -14.23
C ASP A 215 4.99 0.70 -13.18
N THR A 216 4.74 -0.52 -12.72
CA THR A 216 3.78 -0.80 -11.65
C THR A 216 4.27 -0.21 -10.33
N HIS A 217 5.53 -0.42 -9.97
CA HIS A 217 6.12 0.18 -8.78
C HIS A 217 6.11 1.72 -8.87
N ARG A 218 6.44 2.30 -10.03
CA ARG A 218 6.35 3.77 -10.24
C ARG A 218 4.95 4.30 -9.96
N ARG A 219 3.91 3.58 -10.39
CA ARG A 219 2.51 3.95 -10.10
C ARG A 219 2.18 3.79 -8.62
N ASN A 220 2.53 2.66 -8.00
CA ASN A 220 2.25 2.38 -6.59
C ASN A 220 2.89 3.40 -5.65
N PHE A 221 4.08 3.92 -6.00
CA PHE A 221 4.78 4.97 -5.27
C PHE A 221 4.41 6.40 -5.71
N SER A 222 3.36 6.59 -6.51
CA SER A 222 2.98 7.91 -7.04
C SER A 222 2.15 8.77 -6.08
N SER A 223 1.63 8.20 -4.98
CA SER A 223 0.84 8.94 -4.00
C SER A 223 1.62 10.08 -3.35
N ALA A 224 0.92 11.12 -2.88
CA ALA A 224 1.55 12.25 -2.21
C ALA A 224 2.37 11.80 -0.98
N ALA A 225 1.85 10.84 -0.20
CA ALA A 225 2.53 10.31 0.98
C ALA A 225 3.84 9.58 0.60
N GLN A 226 3.81 8.73 -0.43
CA GLN A 226 5.00 8.02 -0.90
C GLN A 226 6.06 8.97 -1.48
N LYS A 227 5.65 9.99 -2.22
CA LYS A 227 6.57 11.02 -2.74
C LYS A 227 7.28 11.76 -1.60
N VAL A 228 6.55 12.14 -0.55
CA VAL A 228 7.15 12.78 0.64
C VAL A 228 8.16 11.86 1.32
N LEU A 229 7.86 10.57 1.46
CA LEU A 229 8.79 9.59 2.04
C LEU A 229 10.05 9.42 1.18
N ILE A 230 9.91 9.35 -0.14
CA ILE A 230 11.06 9.26 -1.05
C ILE A 230 11.90 10.55 -0.98
N GLU A 231 11.29 11.73 -0.96
CA GLU A 231 11.99 13.01 -0.82
C GLU A 231 12.73 13.10 0.50
N ASP A 232 12.12 12.64 1.61
CA ASP A 232 12.76 12.63 2.93
C ASP A 232 13.96 11.68 2.95
N TYR A 233 13.81 10.46 2.42
CA TYR A 233 14.90 9.51 2.25
C TYR A 233 16.04 10.11 1.41
N MET A 234 15.72 10.72 0.26
CA MET A 234 16.72 11.33 -0.62
C MET A 234 17.46 12.48 0.08
N ARG A 235 16.76 13.29 0.87
CA ARG A 235 17.37 14.36 1.66
C ARG A 235 18.32 13.81 2.72
N LYS A 236 17.93 12.74 3.44
CA LYS A 236 18.74 12.15 4.53
C LYS A 236 19.98 11.41 4.01
N TYR A 237 19.83 10.60 2.97
CA TYR A 237 20.86 9.64 2.56
C TYR A 237 21.57 9.99 1.25
N HIS A 238 21.00 10.88 0.42
CA HIS A 238 21.57 11.29 -0.86
C HIS A 238 21.66 12.81 -1.02
N GLY A 239 21.12 13.58 -0.08
CA GLY A 239 21.33 15.01 -0.05
C GLY A 239 22.83 15.27 0.13
N LYS A 240 23.48 15.87 -0.85
CA LYS A 240 24.66 16.69 -0.55
C LYS A 240 24.19 17.64 0.54
N GLU A 241 24.98 17.88 1.60
CA GLU A 241 24.67 18.91 2.61
C GLU A 241 24.10 20.12 1.88
N SER A 242 22.77 20.14 1.74
CA SER A 242 22.14 21.29 1.12
C SER A 242 22.38 22.38 2.12
N ASP A 243 23.01 23.42 1.67
CA ASP A 243 23.20 24.71 2.32
C ASP A 243 21.82 25.29 2.68
N SER A 244 21.07 24.54 3.49
CA SER A 244 19.78 24.98 4.02
C SER A 244 20.06 26.22 4.86
N LEU A 245 19.15 27.18 4.84
CA LEU A 245 19.27 28.39 5.67
C LEU A 245 19.59 28.03 7.14
N ILE A 246 19.07 26.90 7.61
CA ILE A 246 19.31 26.35 8.95
C ILE A 246 20.75 25.85 9.10
N SER A 247 21.32 25.14 8.11
CA SER A 247 22.72 24.70 8.13
C SER A 247 23.69 25.90 8.09
N ARG A 248 23.33 26.94 7.32
CA ARG A 248 24.10 28.20 7.29
C ARG A 248 24.01 28.94 8.63
N LEU A 249 22.82 28.99 9.24
CA LEU A 249 22.64 29.59 10.57
C LEU A 249 23.36 28.79 11.66
N MET A 250 23.33 27.47 11.64
CA MET A 250 24.04 26.61 12.60
C MET A 250 25.53 26.69 12.43
N LYS A 251 26.09 26.76 11.19
CA LYS A 251 27.48 27.03 10.91
C LYS A 251 27.88 28.44 11.42
N ALA A 252 27.05 29.44 11.17
CA ALA A 252 27.30 30.80 11.64
C ALA A 252 27.29 30.93 13.16
N VAL A 253 26.44 30.19 13.86
CA VAL A 253 26.40 30.12 15.33
C VAL A 253 27.62 29.40 15.89
N ARG A 254 28.05 28.29 15.28
CA ARG A 254 29.22 27.52 15.70
C ARG A 254 30.52 28.34 15.51
N ASN A 255 30.66 29.08 14.41
CA ASN A 255 31.81 29.95 14.17
C ASN A 255 31.84 31.19 15.06
N ARG A 256 30.76 31.56 15.74
CA ARG A 256 30.74 32.66 16.73
C ARG A 256 31.12 32.21 18.14
N GLN A 257 31.29 30.91 18.39
CA GLN A 257 31.62 30.33 19.69
C GLN A 257 33.10 29.96 19.85
N GLU A 258 33.94 30.22 18.83
CA GLU A 258 35.40 30.17 19.04
C GLU A 258 35.80 31.41 19.85
N PRO A 259 36.38 31.21 21.05
CA PRO A 259 36.87 32.36 21.83
C PRO A 259 37.97 33.07 21.05
N PRO A 260 38.07 34.42 21.16
CA PRO A 260 39.14 35.15 20.52
C PRO A 260 40.49 34.62 21.03
N THR A 261 41.35 34.26 20.12
CA THR A 261 42.77 33.97 20.43
C THR A 261 43.37 35.19 21.12
N ILE A 262 43.68 35.02 22.40
CA ILE A 262 44.47 36.04 23.13
C ILE A 262 45.84 35.99 22.52
N ILE A 263 46.18 37.03 21.80
CA ILE A 263 47.58 37.29 21.39
C ILE A 263 48.26 37.85 22.64
N ASP A 264 49.15 37.05 23.25
CA ASP A 264 50.05 37.54 24.26
C ASP A 264 51.00 38.53 23.58
N ASP A 265 50.69 39.84 23.69
CA ASP A 265 51.67 40.89 23.43
C ASP A 265 52.61 40.93 24.65
N GLU A 266 53.79 40.42 24.46
CA GLU A 266 54.91 40.65 25.38
C GLU A 266 55.04 42.14 25.62
N LEU A 267 54.87 42.58 26.87
CA LEU A 267 55.28 43.87 27.33
C LEU A 267 56.83 43.83 27.58
N PRO A 268 57.62 44.69 26.95
CA PRO A 268 59.00 44.83 27.32
C PRO A 268 59.09 45.69 28.59
N PHE A 269 59.91 45.21 29.52
CA PHE A 269 60.38 45.70 30.82
C PHE A 269 59.72 45.26 32.08
#